data_6eb9e6d716b0bbaf1a4603cdcffb89cb
#
_entry.id   6eb9e6d716b0bbaf1a4603cdcffb89cb
#
_cell.length_a   1.000
_cell.length_b   1.000
_cell.length_c   1.000
_cell.angle_alpha   90.00
_cell.angle_beta   90.00
_cell.angle_gamma   90.00
#
_symmetry.space_group_name_H-M   'P 1'
#
loop_
_entity.id
_entity.type
_entity.pdbx_description
1 polymer ?
#
loop_
_entity_poly.entity_id
_entity_poly.type
_entity_poly.pdbx_seq_one_letter_code
_entity_poly.pdbx_strand_id
1 'polypeptide(L)'
;MLSRWLVALGGVALSAGSALAADEWKDAVPPSSIATSLPNGGDPGGIRKWLFDRGLSYSFVLTSELLGDVAGGMRTGAVFQGKLETIVKADLEKMFGLRGLSFFANSFQIHNTGGIRRDHVGGFNTISNIEALPTTRLSELWLEQSFGDTFSIRFGQLAADAEFFISDNSVFLMTSDWPSITAQNLPSGGPAYPLSTPGIRLKFDPNKQLTFLAALFNGDPSGPGPEDPQIKNRYGLNFRVKDPPLLMGEAQYRYNQEKTDTGLAGFWRIGFWHHFGDFDSQRFDTNGLSLADPLSNGIARKLRGTSGIYGVVDHQLYRPPGGDKDSGISVFSRAGISAPDRNPVAFYLDGGIVFSGMVPGRPDDKVAATFLYSSISRDAAALDRDMIAFTGIPQPIRDYELNLALVYHAQIVPGWTIQPAFHYVFHPGGNIPDPNSALPAAIKDAAVFAVRSVITY
;
A
#
# COMPACT_ATOMS: atom_id res chain seq x y z
N MET A 1 -23.54 16.19 -40.06
CA MET A 1 -24.40 15.05 -39.74
C MET A 1 -23.57 14.05 -38.96
N LEU A 2 -24.03 13.71 -37.76
CA LEU A 2 -23.57 12.64 -36.87
C LEU A 2 -22.12 12.69 -36.37
N SER A 3 -21.95 13.43 -35.30
CA SER A 3 -20.89 13.32 -34.31
C SER A 3 -21.01 11.98 -33.58
N ARG A 4 -19.97 11.16 -33.60
CA ARG A 4 -19.83 10.01 -32.70
C ARG A 4 -18.89 10.40 -31.57
N TRP A 5 -19.42 10.46 -30.38
CA TRP A 5 -18.73 10.61 -29.14
C TRP A 5 -17.87 9.38 -28.84
N LEU A 6 -16.57 9.57 -28.76
CA LEU A 6 -15.65 8.59 -28.20
C LEU A 6 -15.60 8.82 -26.69
N VAL A 7 -16.17 7.90 -25.97
CA VAL A 7 -16.07 7.80 -24.51
C VAL A 7 -14.65 7.35 -24.17
N ALA A 8 -13.87 8.21 -23.54
CA ALA A 8 -12.59 7.85 -22.97
C ALA A 8 -12.83 7.08 -21.65
N LEU A 9 -12.62 5.79 -21.66
CA LEU A 9 -12.65 4.93 -20.48
C LEU A 9 -11.26 4.88 -19.87
N GLY A 10 -11.01 5.74 -18.89
CA GLY A 10 -9.92 5.58 -17.93
C GLY A 10 -10.35 4.62 -16.83
N GLY A 11 -9.97 3.36 -16.94
CA GLY A 11 -10.19 2.38 -15.87
C GLY A 11 -9.22 2.60 -14.73
N VAL A 12 -9.63 3.26 -13.66
CA VAL A 12 -8.88 3.35 -12.42
C VAL A 12 -9.30 2.18 -11.53
N ALA A 13 -8.43 1.20 -11.39
CA ALA A 13 -8.59 0.13 -10.41
C ALA A 13 -8.29 0.71 -9.01
N LEU A 14 -9.35 0.96 -8.25
CA LEU A 14 -9.28 1.35 -6.85
C LEU A 14 -8.95 0.12 -5.98
N SER A 15 -7.68 -0.11 -5.72
CA SER A 15 -7.28 -1.00 -4.63
C SER A 15 -5.92 -0.58 -4.12
N ALA A 16 -5.90 0.06 -3.04
CA ALA A 16 -4.89 0.54 -2.13
C ALA A 16 -4.92 2.06 -2.02
N GLY A 17 -5.35 2.54 -0.89
CA GLY A 17 -5.25 3.94 -0.50
C GLY A 17 -6.28 4.83 -1.19
N SER A 18 -7.18 5.34 -0.42
CA SER A 18 -8.24 6.29 -0.76
C SER A 18 -7.75 7.66 -1.25
N ALA A 19 -6.59 7.72 -1.88
CA ALA A 19 -5.97 8.96 -2.33
C ALA A 19 -6.28 9.35 -3.77
N LEU A 20 -7.38 8.87 -4.33
CA LEU A 20 -7.92 9.55 -5.49
C LEU A 20 -8.61 10.82 -4.99
N ALA A 21 -7.96 11.95 -5.34
CA ALA A 21 -8.34 13.29 -4.99
C ALA A 21 -9.86 13.53 -5.07
N ALA A 22 -10.36 14.45 -4.24
CA ALA A 22 -11.75 14.91 -4.21
C ALA A 22 -12.27 15.38 -5.58
N ASP A 23 -11.40 15.51 -6.59
CA ASP A 23 -11.67 16.10 -7.89
C ASP A 23 -12.35 15.18 -8.93
N GLU A 24 -12.51 13.87 -8.70
CA GLU A 24 -12.92 12.95 -9.77
C GLU A 24 -14.41 12.58 -9.82
N TRP A 25 -15.21 13.03 -8.85
CA TRP A 25 -16.64 12.74 -8.87
C TRP A 25 -17.42 13.84 -9.61
N LYS A 26 -17.29 13.87 -10.94
CA LYS A 26 -18.06 14.79 -11.78
C LYS A 26 -19.52 14.38 -11.93
N ASP A 27 -19.82 13.11 -11.66
CA ASP A 27 -21.16 12.53 -11.72
C ASP A 27 -21.47 11.70 -10.48
N ALA A 28 -22.75 11.54 -10.19
CA ALA A 28 -23.23 10.74 -9.07
C ALA A 28 -22.80 9.26 -9.17
N VAL A 29 -22.63 8.74 -10.39
CA VAL A 29 -22.16 7.39 -10.67
C VAL A 29 -20.85 7.49 -11.47
N PRO A 30 -19.69 7.18 -10.86
CA PRO A 30 -18.42 7.17 -11.57
C PRO A 30 -18.40 6.18 -12.74
N PRO A 31 -17.73 6.46 -13.85
CA PRO A 31 -17.62 5.54 -14.98
C PRO A 31 -17.06 4.15 -14.63
N SER A 32 -16.20 4.09 -13.62
CA SER A 32 -15.59 2.86 -13.10
C SER A 32 -16.48 2.09 -12.11
N SER A 33 -17.74 2.50 -11.92
CA SER A 33 -18.68 1.82 -11.01
C SER A 33 -19.49 0.76 -11.76
N ILE A 34 -19.72 -0.40 -11.12
CA ILE A 34 -20.64 -1.43 -11.64
C ILE A 34 -22.07 -0.89 -11.79
N ALA A 35 -22.41 0.17 -11.08
CA ALA A 35 -23.69 0.86 -11.20
C ALA A 35 -24.00 1.26 -12.64
N THR A 36 -22.99 1.59 -13.45
CA THR A 36 -23.16 1.93 -14.88
C THR A 36 -23.71 0.75 -15.71
N SER A 37 -23.53 -0.49 -15.27
CA SER A 37 -24.00 -1.72 -15.89
C SER A 37 -25.35 -2.20 -15.30
N LEU A 38 -25.88 -1.52 -14.28
CA LEU A 38 -27.13 -1.87 -13.63
C LEU A 38 -28.32 -1.06 -14.15
N PRO A 39 -29.56 -1.56 -14.04
CA PRO A 39 -30.76 -0.79 -14.37
C PRO A 39 -30.81 0.55 -13.61
N ASN A 40 -31.22 1.61 -14.30
CA ASN A 40 -31.27 2.98 -13.75
C ASN A 40 -29.93 3.49 -13.19
N GLY A 41 -28.80 3.02 -13.74
CA GLY A 41 -27.47 3.39 -13.27
C GLY A 41 -27.18 2.96 -11.81
N GLY A 42 -27.84 1.87 -11.35
CA GLY A 42 -27.71 1.40 -9.97
C GLY A 42 -28.23 2.39 -8.92
N ASP A 43 -29.08 3.34 -9.30
CA ASP A 43 -29.64 4.38 -8.40
C ASP A 43 -31.19 4.23 -8.28
N PRO A 44 -31.70 3.22 -7.59
CA PRO A 44 -33.12 3.02 -7.40
C PRO A 44 -33.72 4.20 -6.63
N GLY A 45 -34.67 4.90 -7.27
CA GLY A 45 -35.34 6.08 -6.68
C GLY A 45 -34.53 7.38 -6.74
N GLY A 46 -33.37 7.42 -7.41
CA GLY A 46 -32.57 8.64 -7.59
C GLY A 46 -31.89 9.17 -6.31
N ILE A 47 -31.74 8.33 -5.28
CA ILE A 47 -31.19 8.73 -3.97
C ILE A 47 -29.71 9.14 -4.10
N ARG A 48 -28.93 8.38 -4.85
CA ARG A 48 -27.49 8.67 -5.07
C ARG A 48 -27.30 10.03 -5.74
N LYS A 49 -28.07 10.28 -6.82
CA LYS A 49 -28.06 11.56 -7.50
C LYS A 49 -28.54 12.69 -6.58
N TRP A 50 -29.59 12.47 -5.80
CA TRP A 50 -30.12 13.46 -4.87
C TRP A 50 -29.11 13.87 -3.79
N LEU A 51 -28.33 12.91 -3.26
CA LEU A 51 -27.24 13.17 -2.31
C LEU A 51 -26.09 13.93 -2.99
N PHE A 52 -25.66 13.46 -4.17
CA PHE A 52 -24.59 14.08 -4.93
C PHE A 52 -24.88 15.55 -5.29
N ASP A 53 -26.12 15.82 -5.73
CA ASP A 53 -26.56 17.19 -6.01
C ASP A 53 -26.52 18.11 -4.78
N ARG A 54 -26.45 17.53 -3.58
CA ARG A 54 -26.31 18.24 -2.29
C ARG A 54 -24.91 18.20 -1.70
N GLY A 55 -23.94 17.66 -2.42
CA GLY A 55 -22.55 17.64 -2.00
C GLY A 55 -22.14 16.37 -1.23
N LEU A 56 -23.01 15.35 -1.12
CA LEU A 56 -22.66 14.09 -0.46
C LEU A 56 -22.52 12.97 -1.47
N SER A 57 -21.37 12.29 -1.45
CA SER A 57 -21.06 11.15 -2.32
C SER A 57 -20.67 9.94 -1.48
N TYR A 58 -21.01 8.76 -1.95
CA TYR A 58 -20.59 7.50 -1.32
C TYR A 58 -20.21 6.46 -2.36
N SER A 59 -19.34 5.52 -1.98
CA SER A 59 -19.04 4.32 -2.76
C SER A 59 -18.74 3.14 -1.86
N PHE A 60 -18.86 1.95 -2.45
CA PHE A 60 -18.50 0.69 -1.82
C PHE A 60 -17.52 -0.05 -2.72
N VAL A 61 -16.45 -0.58 -2.13
CA VAL A 61 -15.49 -1.43 -2.84
C VAL A 61 -15.42 -2.77 -2.11
N LEU A 62 -15.90 -3.82 -2.76
CA LEU A 62 -15.78 -5.18 -2.27
C LEU A 62 -14.62 -5.86 -2.96
N THR A 63 -13.59 -6.21 -2.19
CA THR A 63 -12.48 -7.05 -2.63
C THR A 63 -12.61 -8.41 -1.97
N SER A 64 -12.57 -9.47 -2.77
CA SER A 64 -12.60 -10.87 -2.29
C SER A 64 -11.46 -11.65 -2.93
N GLU A 65 -10.79 -12.49 -2.16
CA GLU A 65 -9.63 -13.25 -2.60
C GLU A 65 -9.68 -14.70 -2.13
N LEU A 66 -9.26 -15.58 -3.02
CA LEU A 66 -8.87 -16.95 -2.68
C LEU A 66 -7.39 -17.12 -3.00
N LEU A 67 -6.61 -17.48 -1.98
CA LEU A 67 -5.17 -17.68 -2.11
C LEU A 67 -4.81 -19.07 -1.61
N GLY A 68 -3.90 -19.75 -2.32
CA GLY A 68 -3.42 -21.09 -1.93
C GLY A 68 -1.90 -21.15 -2.01
N ASP A 69 -1.26 -21.43 -0.88
CA ASP A 69 0.14 -21.87 -0.84
C ASP A 69 0.17 -23.37 -1.19
N VAL A 70 0.67 -23.66 -2.37
CA VAL A 70 0.67 -25.03 -2.92
C VAL A 70 1.98 -25.77 -2.70
N ALA A 71 3.06 -25.04 -2.37
CA ALA A 71 4.36 -25.62 -2.09
C ALA A 71 5.22 -24.69 -1.24
N GLY A 72 5.93 -25.26 -0.28
CA GLY A 72 6.87 -24.54 0.59
C GLY A 72 6.20 -23.77 1.72
N GLY A 73 6.78 -22.61 2.07
CA GLY A 73 6.33 -21.83 3.21
C GLY A 73 6.44 -22.55 4.54
N MET A 74 5.79 -22.04 5.57
CA MET A 74 5.64 -22.72 6.85
C MET A 74 4.65 -23.88 6.78
N ARG A 75 3.64 -23.78 5.92
CA ARG A 75 2.66 -24.85 5.63
C ARG A 75 1.86 -24.56 4.37
N THR A 76 1.58 -25.57 3.58
CA THR A 76 0.64 -25.47 2.46
C THR A 76 -0.79 -25.34 2.94
N GLY A 77 -1.66 -24.75 2.11
CA GLY A 77 -3.09 -24.59 2.41
C GLY A 77 -3.69 -23.40 1.67
N ALA A 78 -4.97 -23.17 1.89
CA ALA A 78 -5.69 -22.09 1.24
C ALA A 78 -6.42 -21.21 2.25
N VAL A 79 -6.51 -19.92 1.93
CA VAL A 79 -7.26 -18.93 2.70
C VAL A 79 -8.22 -18.18 1.79
N PHE A 80 -9.39 -17.85 2.35
CA PHE A 80 -10.29 -16.86 1.79
C PHE A 80 -10.19 -15.59 2.62
N GLN A 81 -10.13 -14.45 1.94
CA GLN A 81 -10.14 -13.15 2.61
C GLN A 81 -10.93 -12.13 1.80
N GLY A 82 -11.52 -11.16 2.49
CA GLY A 82 -12.29 -10.11 1.89
C GLY A 82 -12.29 -8.83 2.69
N LYS A 83 -12.47 -7.73 1.97
CA LYS A 83 -12.59 -6.37 2.50
C LYS A 83 -13.73 -5.66 1.79
N LEU A 84 -14.74 -5.22 2.55
CA LEU A 84 -15.68 -4.23 2.09
C LEU A 84 -15.22 -2.86 2.61
N GLU A 85 -14.90 -1.98 1.69
CA GLU A 85 -14.61 -0.58 1.99
C GLU A 85 -15.85 0.27 1.71
N THR A 86 -16.25 1.08 2.70
CA THR A 86 -17.30 2.07 2.58
C THR A 86 -16.65 3.45 2.60
N ILE A 87 -16.90 4.26 1.58
CA ILE A 87 -16.31 5.59 1.41
C ILE A 87 -17.44 6.62 1.41
N VAL A 88 -17.26 7.70 2.16
CA VAL A 88 -18.14 8.86 2.19
C VAL A 88 -17.30 10.12 1.96
N LYS A 89 -17.73 10.96 1.01
CA LYS A 89 -17.12 12.27 0.72
C LYS A 89 -18.20 13.33 0.81
N ALA A 90 -17.87 14.50 1.39
CA ALA A 90 -18.78 15.64 1.43
C ALA A 90 -18.06 16.91 0.97
N ASP A 91 -18.68 17.60 0.04
CA ASP A 91 -18.34 18.95 -0.39
C ASP A 91 -19.08 19.93 0.55
N LEU A 92 -18.34 20.43 1.54
CA LEU A 92 -18.93 21.32 2.57
C LEU A 92 -19.17 22.74 2.05
N GLU A 93 -18.56 23.14 0.94
CA GLU A 93 -18.92 24.37 0.23
C GLU A 93 -20.32 24.25 -0.36
N LYS A 94 -20.61 23.15 -1.05
CA LYS A 94 -21.91 22.86 -1.65
C LYS A 94 -23.00 22.66 -0.61
N MET A 95 -22.67 22.00 0.52
CA MET A 95 -23.62 21.70 1.59
C MET A 95 -23.94 22.91 2.47
N PHE A 96 -22.93 23.71 2.84
CA PHE A 96 -23.00 24.71 3.90
C PHE A 96 -22.37 26.05 3.53
N GLY A 97 -21.84 26.21 2.30
CA GLY A 97 -21.16 27.45 1.88
C GLY A 97 -19.73 27.59 2.47
N LEU A 98 -19.15 26.54 3.01
CA LEU A 98 -17.79 26.53 3.59
C LEU A 98 -16.75 26.35 2.48
N ARG A 99 -16.37 27.49 1.88
CA ARG A 99 -15.58 27.55 0.66
C ARG A 99 -14.27 26.76 0.72
N GLY A 100 -14.10 25.84 -0.23
CA GLY A 100 -12.90 25.00 -0.37
C GLY A 100 -12.73 23.95 0.73
N LEU A 101 -13.74 23.72 1.59
CA LEU A 101 -13.68 22.72 2.64
C LEU A 101 -14.36 21.43 2.20
N SER A 102 -13.67 20.32 2.36
CA SER A 102 -14.17 18.97 2.09
C SER A 102 -13.98 18.04 3.30
N PHE A 103 -14.83 17.03 3.36
CA PHE A 103 -14.79 15.97 4.37
C PHE A 103 -14.68 14.62 3.70
N PHE A 104 -13.95 13.71 4.35
CA PHE A 104 -13.81 12.32 3.94
C PHE A 104 -13.86 11.38 5.14
N ALA A 105 -14.51 10.25 4.97
CA ALA A 105 -14.42 9.12 5.88
C ALA A 105 -14.45 7.80 5.11
N ASN A 106 -13.65 6.83 5.53
CA ASN A 106 -13.82 5.45 5.08
C ASN A 106 -13.73 4.45 6.23
N SER A 107 -14.38 3.32 6.03
CA SER A 107 -14.33 2.20 6.96
C SER A 107 -14.12 0.89 6.21
N PHE A 108 -13.46 -0.06 6.88
CA PHE A 108 -13.24 -1.42 6.37
C PHE A 108 -14.02 -2.43 7.19
N GLN A 109 -14.76 -3.30 6.52
CA GLN A 109 -15.22 -4.57 7.09
C GLN A 109 -14.33 -5.67 6.51
N ILE A 110 -13.47 -6.25 7.35
CA ILE A 110 -12.46 -7.24 6.99
C ILE A 110 -12.91 -8.60 7.53
N HIS A 111 -12.86 -9.63 6.67
CA HIS A 111 -13.17 -11.00 7.03
C HIS A 111 -12.25 -11.97 6.31
N ASN A 112 -11.84 -13.04 6.98
CA ASN A 112 -10.97 -14.06 6.41
C ASN A 112 -11.02 -15.38 7.20
N THR A 113 -10.41 -16.41 6.62
CA THR A 113 -10.19 -17.73 7.25
C THR A 113 -8.74 -17.87 7.76
N GLY A 114 -7.89 -16.85 7.58
CA GLY A 114 -6.48 -16.79 7.93
C GLY A 114 -5.74 -15.81 7.05
N GLY A 115 -4.44 -15.62 7.28
CA GLY A 115 -3.54 -14.80 6.45
C GLY A 115 -2.61 -15.67 5.61
N ILE A 116 -2.54 -15.44 4.30
CA ILE A 116 -1.66 -16.24 3.42
C ILE A 116 -0.18 -15.99 3.75
N ARG A 117 0.19 -14.71 3.91
CA ARG A 117 1.56 -14.31 4.23
C ARG A 117 1.94 -14.74 5.64
N ARG A 118 1.10 -14.41 6.64
CA ARG A 118 1.37 -14.64 8.06
C ARG A 118 1.32 -16.11 8.46
N ASP A 119 0.31 -16.87 8.00
CA ASP A 119 -0.01 -18.19 8.54
C ASP A 119 0.48 -19.35 7.67
N HIS A 120 0.83 -19.10 6.40
CA HIS A 120 1.24 -20.12 5.42
C HIS A 120 2.65 -19.87 4.90
N VAL A 121 2.91 -18.74 4.28
CA VAL A 121 4.22 -18.45 3.66
C VAL A 121 5.30 -18.14 4.70
N GLY A 122 4.98 -17.35 5.74
CA GLY A 122 5.93 -16.90 6.76
C GLY A 122 6.80 -15.73 6.27
N GLY A 123 6.37 -15.01 5.24
CA GLY A 123 7.05 -13.85 4.66
C GLY A 123 6.73 -12.53 5.35
N PHE A 124 7.46 -11.48 4.98
CA PHE A 124 7.16 -10.11 5.39
C PHE A 124 6.83 -9.17 4.23
N ASN A 125 7.16 -9.52 2.98
CA ASN A 125 6.70 -8.81 1.81
C ASN A 125 5.23 -9.13 1.52
N THR A 126 4.51 -8.15 0.99
CA THR A 126 3.09 -8.28 0.71
C THR A 126 2.81 -9.27 -0.43
N ILE A 127 1.89 -10.21 -0.20
CA ILE A 127 1.27 -11.05 -1.24
C ILE A 127 -0.12 -10.49 -1.56
N SER A 128 -0.84 -10.07 -0.53
CA SER A 128 -2.15 -9.44 -0.64
C SER A 128 -2.22 -8.18 0.23
N ASN A 129 -2.52 -7.05 -0.39
CA ASN A 129 -2.65 -5.74 0.26
C ASN A 129 -3.98 -5.55 1.02
N ILE A 130 -4.80 -6.61 1.14
CA ILE A 130 -5.98 -6.60 2.03
C ILE A 130 -5.83 -7.57 3.21
N GLU A 131 -4.68 -8.25 3.35
CA GLU A 131 -4.44 -9.15 4.47
C GLU A 131 -4.36 -8.38 5.79
N ALA A 132 -5.35 -8.61 6.66
CA ALA A 132 -5.43 -8.02 7.99
C ALA A 132 -6.30 -8.88 8.91
N LEU A 133 -6.30 -8.61 10.21
CA LEU A 133 -7.17 -9.31 11.17
C LEU A 133 -8.64 -8.95 10.95
N PRO A 134 -9.56 -9.92 11.10
CA PRO A 134 -11.00 -9.68 10.93
C PRO A 134 -11.53 -8.64 11.90
N THR A 135 -12.18 -7.61 11.35
CA THR A 135 -12.80 -6.53 12.14
C THR A 135 -13.67 -5.65 11.23
N THR A 136 -14.53 -4.84 11.85
CA THR A 136 -15.09 -3.62 11.24
C THR A 136 -14.42 -2.44 11.89
N ARG A 137 -13.77 -1.56 11.10
CA ARG A 137 -12.98 -0.46 11.63
C ARG A 137 -13.10 0.81 10.81
N LEU A 138 -13.05 1.94 11.50
CA LEU A 138 -12.76 3.23 10.87
C LEU A 138 -11.30 3.21 10.37
N SER A 139 -11.07 3.68 9.15
CA SER A 139 -9.73 3.88 8.60
C SER A 139 -9.38 5.36 8.64
N GLU A 140 -9.80 6.11 7.66
CA GLU A 140 -9.54 7.54 7.61
C GLU A 140 -10.78 8.36 8.00
N LEU A 141 -10.54 9.51 8.62
CA LEU A 141 -11.54 10.51 8.97
C LEU A 141 -10.88 11.89 8.99
N TRP A 142 -11.12 12.70 7.95
CA TRP A 142 -10.40 13.96 7.84
C TRP A 142 -11.21 15.09 7.18
N LEU A 143 -10.74 16.29 7.41
CA LEU A 143 -11.13 17.50 6.71
C LEU A 143 -9.95 18.00 5.88
N GLU A 144 -10.24 18.53 4.69
CA GLU A 144 -9.26 19.19 3.84
C GLU A 144 -9.76 20.59 3.45
N GLN A 145 -8.95 21.60 3.74
CA GLN A 145 -9.15 22.96 3.31
C GLN A 145 -8.26 23.27 2.13
N SER A 146 -8.86 23.54 0.98
CA SER A 146 -8.17 24.00 -0.23
C SER A 146 -8.15 25.53 -0.28
N PHE A 147 -7.02 26.09 -0.75
CA PHE A 147 -6.80 27.52 -0.98
C PHE A 147 -6.47 27.73 -2.47
N GLY A 148 -7.52 27.83 -3.27
CA GLY A 148 -7.43 27.75 -4.73
C GLY A 148 -6.95 26.36 -5.18
N ASP A 149 -6.28 26.32 -6.33
CA ASP A 149 -5.78 25.07 -6.93
C ASP A 149 -4.32 24.77 -6.53
N THR A 150 -3.71 25.63 -5.69
CA THR A 150 -2.27 25.61 -5.44
C THR A 150 -1.89 24.99 -4.10
N PHE A 151 -2.72 25.15 -3.07
CA PHE A 151 -2.37 24.75 -1.72
C PHE A 151 -3.55 24.11 -1.00
N SER A 152 -3.29 23.03 -0.25
CA SER A 152 -4.29 22.47 0.66
C SER A 152 -3.67 21.98 1.97
N ILE A 153 -4.50 21.96 3.00
CA ILE A 153 -4.19 21.40 4.32
C ILE A 153 -5.23 20.35 4.64
N ARG A 154 -4.78 19.12 4.91
CA ARG A 154 -5.62 18.01 5.38
C ARG A 154 -5.25 17.69 6.82
N PHE A 155 -6.25 17.46 7.68
CA PHE A 155 -6.04 17.09 9.07
C PHE A 155 -7.12 16.12 9.55
N GLY A 156 -6.74 15.23 10.45
CA GLY A 156 -7.63 14.20 10.97
C GLY A 156 -6.89 12.87 11.16
N GLN A 157 -7.62 11.77 11.06
CA GLN A 157 -7.04 10.43 11.01
C GLN A 157 -6.68 10.11 9.56
N LEU A 158 -5.39 9.92 9.30
CA LEU A 158 -4.80 9.81 7.97
C LEU A 158 -4.02 8.49 7.83
N ALA A 159 -3.94 8.01 6.59
CA ALA A 159 -3.06 6.92 6.19
C ALA A 159 -1.96 7.46 5.26
N ALA A 160 -0.70 7.16 5.54
CA ALA A 160 0.41 7.64 4.71
C ALA A 160 0.51 6.89 3.37
N ASP A 161 0.16 5.61 3.35
CA ASP A 161 0.10 4.78 2.14
C ASP A 161 -0.99 5.23 1.14
N ALA A 162 -1.83 6.17 1.54
CA ALA A 162 -2.80 6.82 0.67
C ALA A 162 -2.18 7.88 -0.26
N GLU A 163 -1.03 8.46 0.07
CA GLU A 163 -0.43 9.58 -0.68
C GLU A 163 1.07 9.45 -0.92
N PHE A 164 1.82 8.73 -0.04
CA PHE A 164 3.27 8.63 -0.08
C PHE A 164 3.75 7.27 -0.59
N PHE A 165 4.88 7.25 -1.30
CA PHE A 165 5.57 6.05 -1.76
C PHE A 165 4.72 5.17 -2.69
N ILE A 166 3.82 5.77 -3.48
CA ILE A 166 2.90 5.08 -4.38
C ILE A 166 3.44 5.10 -5.81
N SER A 167 3.28 4.00 -6.54
CA SER A 167 3.43 3.94 -8.01
C SER A 167 2.05 3.85 -8.65
N ASP A 168 1.74 4.73 -9.59
CA ASP A 168 0.44 4.75 -10.30
C ASP A 168 0.27 3.49 -11.16
N ASN A 169 1.35 2.94 -11.72
CA ASN A 169 1.32 1.71 -12.53
C ASN A 169 1.15 0.44 -11.70
N SER A 170 1.38 0.48 -10.38
CA SER A 170 1.26 -0.69 -9.51
C SER A 170 -0.07 -0.81 -8.76
N VAL A 171 -0.90 0.24 -8.71
CA VAL A 171 -2.08 0.32 -7.82
C VAL A 171 -3.09 -0.82 -7.99
N PHE A 172 -3.18 -1.43 -9.18
CA PHE A 172 -4.09 -2.56 -9.43
C PHE A 172 -3.55 -3.91 -8.94
N LEU A 173 -2.27 -4.00 -8.58
CA LEU A 173 -1.61 -5.23 -8.16
C LEU A 173 -1.99 -5.62 -6.72
N MET A 174 -2.07 -6.92 -6.46
CA MET A 174 -2.27 -7.45 -5.09
C MET A 174 -1.09 -7.13 -4.17
N THR A 175 0.10 -6.95 -4.74
CA THR A 175 1.34 -6.61 -4.04
C THR A 175 1.55 -5.10 -3.87
N SER A 176 0.66 -4.26 -4.42
CA SER A 176 0.75 -2.81 -4.24
C SER A 176 0.32 -2.42 -2.84
N ASP A 177 1.27 -2.17 -1.98
CA ASP A 177 1.08 -1.90 -0.56
C ASP A 177 2.16 -0.95 -0.04
N TRP A 178 2.05 -0.62 1.23
CA TRP A 178 3.07 0.08 1.99
C TRP A 178 4.38 -0.72 1.96
N PRO A 179 5.47 -0.19 1.39
CA PRO A 179 6.71 -0.94 1.23
C PRO A 179 7.25 -1.51 2.55
N SER A 180 7.79 -2.72 2.50
CA SER A 180 8.30 -3.41 3.69
C SER A 180 9.37 -2.62 4.45
N ILE A 181 10.13 -1.77 3.78
CA ILE A 181 11.12 -0.88 4.43
C ILE A 181 10.45 0.13 5.39
N THR A 182 9.22 0.48 5.18
CA THR A 182 8.42 1.30 6.10
C THR A 182 7.59 0.43 7.04
N ALA A 183 6.91 -0.59 6.51
CA ALA A 183 6.07 -1.50 7.28
C ALA A 183 6.82 -2.26 8.38
N GLN A 184 8.08 -2.65 8.16
CA GLN A 184 8.90 -3.38 9.13
C GLN A 184 9.71 -2.45 10.04
N ASN A 185 9.99 -1.22 9.61
CA ASN A 185 10.87 -0.31 10.32
C ASN A 185 10.14 0.70 11.21
N LEU A 186 8.86 0.95 10.95
CA LEU A 186 8.05 1.91 11.72
C LEU A 186 7.26 1.22 12.83
N PRO A 187 7.04 1.88 13.97
CA PRO A 187 6.20 1.35 15.04
C PRO A 187 4.80 1.00 14.53
N SER A 188 4.29 -0.18 14.91
CA SER A 188 2.99 -0.71 14.47
C SER A 188 2.82 -0.79 12.93
N GLY A 189 3.91 -0.79 12.16
CA GLY A 189 3.90 -0.77 10.70
C GLY A 189 3.75 0.63 10.09
N GLY A 190 3.69 1.67 10.90
CA GLY A 190 3.40 3.05 10.49
C GLY A 190 1.91 3.32 10.21
N PRO A 191 1.56 4.56 9.82
CA PRO A 191 0.19 4.94 9.50
C PRO A 191 -0.18 4.45 8.08
N ALA A 192 -0.45 3.17 7.95
CA ALA A 192 -0.76 2.50 6.69
C ALA A 192 -1.78 1.38 6.92
N TYR A 193 -2.44 0.92 5.86
CA TYR A 193 -3.43 -0.15 5.95
C TYR A 193 -2.94 -1.30 6.86
N PRO A 194 -3.75 -1.80 7.80
CA PRO A 194 -5.10 -1.37 8.13
C PRO A 194 -5.18 -0.28 9.22
N LEU A 195 -4.05 0.33 9.61
CA LEU A 195 -3.91 1.26 10.74
C LEU A 195 -3.66 2.69 10.25
N SER A 196 -4.58 3.60 10.54
CA SER A 196 -4.42 5.04 10.34
C SER A 196 -4.15 5.74 11.68
N THR A 197 -3.69 6.99 11.62
CA THR A 197 -3.33 7.76 12.82
C THR A 197 -3.65 9.25 12.65
N PRO A 198 -3.88 10.01 13.73
CA PRO A 198 -3.99 11.45 13.65
C PRO A 198 -2.75 12.09 13.05
N GLY A 199 -2.98 13.06 12.16
CA GLY A 199 -1.92 13.76 11.46
C GLY A 199 -2.40 15.01 10.75
N ILE A 200 -1.45 15.73 10.17
CA ILE A 200 -1.66 16.87 9.29
C ILE A 200 -0.81 16.71 8.04
N ARG A 201 -1.38 17.01 6.88
CA ARG A 201 -0.68 16.98 5.59
C ARG A 201 -0.86 18.31 4.87
N LEU A 202 0.24 18.83 4.36
CA LEU A 202 0.31 20.00 3.49
C LEU A 202 0.57 19.53 2.05
N LYS A 203 -0.15 20.09 1.09
CA LYS A 203 0.07 19.89 -0.33
C LYS A 203 0.27 21.23 -1.01
N PHE A 204 1.27 21.32 -1.89
CA PHE A 204 1.57 22.51 -2.67
C PHE A 204 1.80 22.11 -4.13
N ASP A 205 0.94 22.61 -5.02
CA ASP A 205 0.96 22.41 -6.48
C ASP A 205 1.33 23.72 -7.17
N PRO A 206 2.64 24.07 -7.35
CA PRO A 206 3.03 25.33 -8.01
C PRO A 206 2.63 25.36 -9.49
N ASN A 207 2.45 24.22 -10.10
CA ASN A 207 1.97 24.04 -11.48
C ASN A 207 1.43 22.62 -11.67
N LYS A 208 0.91 22.30 -12.86
CA LYS A 208 0.33 20.98 -13.18
C LYS A 208 1.32 19.80 -13.13
N GLN A 209 2.62 20.07 -13.18
CA GLN A 209 3.66 19.03 -13.24
C GLN A 209 4.29 18.74 -11.89
N LEU A 210 4.37 19.72 -11.01
CA LEU A 210 5.04 19.62 -9.72
C LEU A 210 4.03 19.61 -8.57
N THR A 211 4.22 18.68 -7.65
CA THR A 211 3.52 18.60 -6.36
C THR A 211 4.54 18.39 -5.25
N PHE A 212 4.36 19.10 -4.15
CA PHE A 212 5.11 18.86 -2.91
C PHE A 212 4.14 18.46 -1.80
N LEU A 213 4.46 17.37 -1.12
CA LEU A 213 3.73 16.89 0.06
C LEU A 213 4.63 16.97 1.28
N ALA A 214 4.07 17.39 2.40
CA ALA A 214 4.69 17.27 3.71
C ALA A 214 3.62 16.84 4.72
N ALA A 215 3.94 15.85 5.57
CA ALA A 215 3.01 15.37 6.56
C ALA A 215 3.69 15.10 7.91
N LEU A 216 2.97 15.38 8.98
CA LEU A 216 3.34 15.03 10.34
C LEU A 216 2.24 14.15 10.92
N PHE A 217 2.59 12.91 11.29
CA PHE A 217 1.70 11.91 11.88
C PHE A 217 2.08 11.65 13.33
N ASN A 218 1.12 11.22 14.15
CA ASN A 218 1.48 10.48 15.35
C ASN A 218 2.20 9.19 14.92
N GLY A 219 3.41 8.93 15.41
CA GLY A 219 4.31 7.94 14.82
C GLY A 219 4.01 6.48 15.16
N ASP A 220 3.07 6.21 16.08
CA ASP A 220 2.66 4.85 16.44
C ASP A 220 1.12 4.73 16.44
N PRO A 221 0.52 4.17 15.39
CA PRO A 221 -0.94 4.08 15.25
C PRO A 221 -1.65 3.28 16.35
N SER A 222 -0.96 2.34 17.01
CA SER A 222 -1.56 1.52 18.06
C SER A 222 -0.97 1.76 19.45
N GLY A 223 0.20 2.38 19.52
CA GLY A 223 1.00 2.61 20.74
C GLY A 223 1.86 1.41 21.15
N PRO A 224 2.82 1.63 22.08
CA PRO A 224 3.80 0.64 22.47
C PRO A 224 3.18 -0.55 23.20
N GLY A 225 3.88 -1.70 23.19
CA GLY A 225 3.53 -2.94 23.91
C GLY A 225 3.55 -4.16 23.01
N PRO A 226 3.54 -5.36 23.61
CA PRO A 226 3.78 -6.63 22.91
C PRO A 226 2.57 -7.17 22.14
N GLU A 227 1.38 -6.63 22.38
CA GLU A 227 0.14 -7.09 21.72
C GLU A 227 0.12 -6.65 20.26
N ASP A 228 -0.49 -7.47 19.37
CA ASP A 228 -0.63 -7.15 17.95
C ASP A 228 -1.26 -5.76 17.76
N PRO A 229 -0.64 -4.88 16.99
CA PRO A 229 -1.13 -3.53 16.71
C PRO A 229 -2.59 -3.48 16.23
N GLN A 230 -3.02 -4.46 15.45
CA GLN A 230 -4.39 -4.51 14.92
C GLN A 230 -5.41 -4.89 16.01
N ILE A 231 -4.99 -5.64 17.05
CA ILE A 231 -5.84 -5.93 18.22
C ILE A 231 -5.94 -4.70 19.12
N LYS A 232 -4.82 -4.02 19.40
CA LYS A 232 -4.76 -2.82 20.26
C LYS A 232 -5.61 -1.67 19.74
N ASN A 233 -5.61 -1.44 18.42
CA ASN A 233 -6.47 -0.46 17.76
C ASN A 233 -7.47 -1.15 16.83
N ARG A 234 -8.22 -2.13 17.36
CA ARG A 234 -9.08 -3.03 16.59
C ARG A 234 -10.12 -2.30 15.74
N TYR A 235 -10.73 -1.26 16.27
CA TYR A 235 -11.84 -0.56 15.62
C TYR A 235 -11.42 0.74 14.92
N GLY A 236 -10.12 1.10 14.94
CA GLY A 236 -9.63 2.35 14.35
C GLY A 236 -10.07 3.61 15.09
N LEU A 237 -10.55 3.48 16.34
CA LEU A 237 -11.10 4.59 17.14
C LEU A 237 -10.13 5.08 18.23
N ASN A 238 -8.90 4.57 18.25
CA ASN A 238 -7.88 5.03 19.19
C ASN A 238 -7.08 6.18 18.55
N PHE A 239 -7.59 7.40 18.66
CA PHE A 239 -6.98 8.62 18.10
C PHE A 239 -5.79 9.08 18.95
N ARG A 240 -4.67 8.38 18.85
CA ARG A 240 -3.46 8.67 19.63
C ARG A 240 -2.72 9.89 19.06
N VAL A 241 -2.26 10.78 19.93
CA VAL A 241 -1.49 12.00 19.59
C VAL A 241 -0.29 12.22 20.51
N LYS A 242 0.14 11.18 21.24
CA LYS A 242 1.15 11.28 22.31
C LYS A 242 2.45 10.51 22.03
N ASP A 243 2.51 9.82 20.89
CA ASP A 243 3.71 9.07 20.53
C ASP A 243 4.69 9.97 19.77
N PRO A 244 5.99 9.65 19.76
CA PRO A 244 6.97 10.39 18.98
C PRO A 244 6.53 10.51 17.51
N PRO A 245 6.58 11.71 16.91
CA PRO A 245 6.01 11.93 15.59
C PRO A 245 6.79 11.23 14.47
N LEU A 246 6.08 11.00 13.35
CA LEU A 246 6.62 10.62 12.05
C LEU A 246 6.45 11.79 11.08
N LEU A 247 7.56 12.31 10.57
CA LEU A 247 7.61 13.31 9.50
C LEU A 247 7.83 12.62 8.17
N MET A 248 7.04 12.98 7.16
CA MET A 248 7.23 12.56 5.78
C MET A 248 7.25 13.76 4.84
N GLY A 249 8.03 13.67 3.78
CA GLY A 249 8.05 14.65 2.69
C GLY A 249 8.24 13.97 1.36
N GLU A 250 7.58 14.48 0.30
CA GLU A 250 7.69 13.95 -1.05
C GLU A 250 7.57 15.07 -2.09
N ALA A 251 8.46 15.08 -3.07
CA ALA A 251 8.38 15.88 -4.28
C ALA A 251 8.00 14.98 -5.45
N GLN A 252 7.02 15.40 -6.23
CA GLN A 252 6.45 14.66 -7.35
C GLN A 252 6.58 15.47 -8.63
N TYR A 253 6.97 14.82 -9.74
CA TYR A 253 7.07 15.44 -11.05
C TYR A 253 6.38 14.57 -12.12
N ARG A 254 5.33 15.12 -12.75
CA ARG A 254 4.54 14.48 -13.81
C ARG A 254 4.80 15.14 -15.15
N TYR A 255 4.94 14.36 -16.22
CA TYR A 255 5.13 14.87 -17.58
C TYR A 255 4.36 14.05 -18.59
N ASN A 256 3.93 14.67 -19.68
CA ASN A 256 3.17 14.07 -20.80
C ASN A 256 1.89 13.36 -20.31
N GLN A 257 1.13 13.99 -19.41
CA GLN A 257 -0.07 13.42 -18.80
C GLN A 257 -1.35 13.66 -19.61
N GLU A 258 -1.33 14.66 -20.49
CA GLU A 258 -2.50 15.00 -21.28
C GLU A 258 -2.59 14.08 -22.53
N LYS A 259 -3.83 13.82 -22.99
CA LYS A 259 -4.06 12.97 -24.18
C LYS A 259 -3.47 13.57 -25.46
N THR A 260 -3.30 14.89 -25.48
CA THR A 260 -2.70 15.64 -26.59
C THR A 260 -1.17 15.62 -26.61
N ASP A 261 -0.53 15.17 -25.54
CA ASP A 261 0.91 15.09 -25.46
C ASP A 261 1.44 14.00 -26.42
N THR A 262 2.42 14.34 -27.21
CA THR A 262 3.07 13.41 -28.16
C THR A 262 4.14 12.53 -27.51
N GLY A 263 4.66 12.95 -26.36
CA GLY A 263 5.64 12.19 -25.59
C GLY A 263 5.03 11.08 -24.75
N LEU A 264 5.86 10.14 -24.32
CA LEU A 264 5.47 9.07 -23.40
C LEU A 264 5.27 9.63 -21.97
N ALA A 265 4.23 9.18 -21.30
CA ALA A 265 3.89 9.64 -19.97
C ALA A 265 4.89 9.15 -18.93
N GLY A 266 5.16 9.97 -17.93
CA GLY A 266 5.96 9.56 -16.79
C GLY A 266 5.64 10.32 -15.54
N PHE A 267 6.01 9.71 -14.41
CA PHE A 267 5.82 10.24 -13.09
C PHE A 267 6.97 9.83 -12.19
N TRP A 268 7.65 10.78 -11.58
CA TRP A 268 8.75 10.56 -10.67
C TRP A 268 8.41 11.13 -9.30
N ARG A 269 8.81 10.40 -8.26
CA ARG A 269 8.69 10.85 -6.88
C ARG A 269 10.02 10.62 -6.17
N ILE A 270 10.38 11.56 -5.31
CA ILE A 270 11.46 11.42 -4.36
C ILE A 270 10.96 11.84 -3.00
N GLY A 271 11.16 11.02 -1.99
CA GLY A 271 10.65 11.28 -0.66
C GLY A 271 11.57 10.79 0.44
N PHE A 272 11.22 11.19 1.65
CA PHE A 272 11.88 10.77 2.87
C PHE A 272 10.86 10.58 4.00
N TRP A 273 11.28 9.84 5.01
CA TRP A 273 10.59 9.75 6.28
C TRP A 273 11.58 9.84 7.43
N HIS A 274 11.14 10.41 8.55
CA HIS A 274 11.89 10.46 9.81
C HIS A 274 10.96 10.26 11.00
N HIS A 275 11.25 9.25 11.81
CA HIS A 275 10.55 9.00 13.05
C HIS A 275 11.41 9.41 14.25
N PHE A 276 10.88 10.23 15.16
CA PHE A 276 11.62 10.87 16.24
C PHE A 276 11.76 10.01 17.52
N GLY A 277 11.20 8.80 17.55
CA GLY A 277 11.27 7.89 18.69
C GLY A 277 12.59 7.18 18.84
N ASP A 278 12.65 6.27 19.82
CA ASP A 278 13.80 5.42 20.08
C ASP A 278 13.61 4.04 19.49
N PHE A 279 14.68 3.49 18.91
CA PHE A 279 14.71 2.20 18.21
C PHE A 279 15.78 1.29 18.81
N ASP A 280 15.49 -0.01 18.84
CA ASP A 280 16.44 -0.99 19.34
C ASP A 280 17.55 -1.25 18.32
N SER A 281 18.80 -1.28 18.82
CA SER A 281 19.92 -1.78 18.02
C SER A 281 19.65 -3.20 17.56
N GLN A 282 19.88 -3.49 16.28
CA GLN A 282 19.69 -4.81 15.69
C GLN A 282 20.76 -5.83 16.14
N ARG A 283 21.81 -5.40 16.85
CA ARG A 283 22.94 -6.26 17.21
C ARG A 283 23.47 -6.08 18.63
N PHE A 284 23.54 -4.85 19.14
CA PHE A 284 24.31 -4.53 20.34
C PHE A 284 23.42 -4.21 21.54
N ASP A 285 23.87 -4.68 22.73
CA ASP A 285 23.27 -4.33 24.01
C ASP A 285 23.70 -2.94 24.51
N THR A 286 23.21 -2.55 25.70
CA THR A 286 23.53 -1.26 26.34
C THR A 286 24.99 -1.09 26.69
N ASN A 287 25.76 -2.19 26.83
CA ASN A 287 27.21 -2.21 27.15
C ASN A 287 28.07 -2.27 25.87
N GLY A 288 27.46 -2.41 24.69
CA GLY A 288 28.15 -2.53 23.40
C GLY A 288 28.59 -3.95 23.07
N LEU A 289 28.16 -4.96 23.81
CA LEU A 289 28.34 -6.36 23.48
C LEU A 289 27.29 -6.80 22.47
N SER A 290 27.59 -7.86 21.69
CA SER A 290 26.55 -8.50 20.87
C SER A 290 25.42 -9.00 21.78
N LEU A 291 24.16 -8.84 21.34
CA LEU A 291 23.01 -9.45 22.04
C LEU A 291 23.09 -10.97 22.13
N ALA A 292 23.91 -11.60 21.29
CA ALA A 292 24.19 -13.03 21.31
C ALA A 292 25.30 -13.42 22.30
N ASP A 293 26.09 -12.47 22.79
CA ASP A 293 27.19 -12.74 23.72
C ASP A 293 26.63 -13.25 25.06
N PRO A 294 27.12 -14.37 25.61
CA PRO A 294 26.72 -14.86 26.95
C PRO A 294 26.91 -13.85 28.08
N LEU A 295 27.81 -12.86 27.93
CA LEU A 295 28.02 -11.77 28.87
C LEU A 295 27.12 -10.57 28.63
N SER A 296 26.33 -10.57 27.60
CA SER A 296 25.36 -9.50 27.32
C SER A 296 24.27 -9.46 28.39
N ASN A 297 23.81 -8.25 28.71
CA ASN A 297 22.64 -8.08 29.58
C ASN A 297 21.30 -8.33 28.87
N GLY A 298 21.30 -8.63 27.57
CA GLY A 298 20.12 -8.93 26.76
C GLY A 298 19.23 -7.71 26.47
N ILE A 299 19.63 -6.49 26.89
CA ILE A 299 18.85 -5.26 26.66
C ILE A 299 19.44 -4.50 25.49
N ALA A 300 18.73 -4.45 24.36
CA ALA A 300 19.18 -3.74 23.18
C ALA A 300 19.42 -2.25 23.47
N ARG A 301 20.53 -1.72 22.97
CA ARG A 301 20.84 -0.29 23.04
C ARG A 301 19.81 0.51 22.28
N LYS A 302 19.25 1.55 22.90
CA LYS A 302 18.33 2.48 22.24
C LYS A 302 19.10 3.47 21.38
N LEU A 303 18.64 3.62 20.14
CA LEU A 303 19.15 4.55 19.15
C LEU A 303 18.04 5.54 18.81
N ARG A 304 18.33 6.84 18.96
CA ARG A 304 17.34 7.89 18.75
C ARG A 304 17.08 8.14 17.27
N GLY A 305 15.83 8.17 16.90
CA GLY A 305 15.32 8.45 15.56
C GLY A 305 15.64 7.35 14.57
N THR A 306 14.82 7.23 13.54
CA THR A 306 15.15 6.45 12.33
C THR A 306 14.65 7.19 11.09
N SER A 307 15.36 7.02 9.97
CA SER A 307 15.06 7.71 8.72
C SER A 307 15.20 6.76 7.53
N GLY A 308 14.48 7.07 6.47
CA GLY A 308 14.70 6.50 5.16
C GLY A 308 14.49 7.53 4.07
N ILE A 309 15.08 7.26 2.93
CA ILE A 309 14.84 7.98 1.68
C ILE A 309 14.34 6.99 0.65
N TYR A 310 13.50 7.47 -0.28
CA TYR A 310 12.95 6.62 -1.33
C TYR A 310 12.74 7.39 -2.63
N GLY A 311 12.64 6.62 -3.71
CA GLY A 311 12.27 7.11 -5.03
C GLY A 311 11.23 6.20 -5.67
N VAL A 312 10.40 6.79 -6.53
CA VAL A 312 9.41 6.08 -7.35
C VAL A 312 9.53 6.58 -8.78
N VAL A 313 9.46 5.66 -9.72
CA VAL A 313 9.43 5.94 -11.15
C VAL A 313 8.31 5.15 -11.80
N ASP A 314 7.43 5.85 -12.48
CA ASP A 314 6.46 5.30 -13.43
C ASP A 314 6.78 5.86 -14.80
N HIS A 315 6.89 4.99 -15.83
CA HIS A 315 7.20 5.44 -17.17
C HIS A 315 6.53 4.56 -18.23
N GLN A 316 5.83 5.20 -19.18
CA GLN A 316 5.28 4.54 -20.34
C GLN A 316 6.39 4.30 -21.37
N LEU A 317 6.61 3.05 -21.79
CA LEU A 317 7.60 2.67 -22.78
C LEU A 317 7.03 2.66 -24.20
N TYR A 318 5.73 2.38 -24.33
CA TYR A 318 5.04 2.32 -25.60
C TYR A 318 3.59 2.78 -25.44
N ARG A 319 3.15 3.64 -26.34
CA ARG A 319 1.76 4.08 -26.47
C ARG A 319 1.23 3.66 -27.84
N PRO A 320 0.17 2.85 -27.94
CA PRO A 320 -0.44 2.50 -29.22
C PRO A 320 -1.06 3.75 -29.88
N PRO A 321 -1.17 3.78 -31.21
CA PRO A 321 -1.81 4.89 -31.91
C PRO A 321 -3.22 5.15 -31.38
N GLY A 322 -3.50 6.40 -30.98
CA GLY A 322 -4.77 6.81 -30.37
C GLY A 322 -4.95 6.45 -28.90
N GLY A 323 -3.96 5.81 -28.29
CA GLY A 323 -3.94 5.50 -26.86
C GLY A 323 -3.65 6.73 -25.97
N ASP A 324 -3.78 6.55 -24.68
CA ASP A 324 -3.50 7.56 -23.64
C ASP A 324 -2.34 7.14 -22.71
N LYS A 325 -2.14 7.89 -21.63
CA LYS A 325 -1.06 7.64 -20.67
C LYS A 325 -1.15 6.27 -19.96
N ASP A 326 -2.34 5.67 -19.91
CA ASP A 326 -2.60 4.41 -19.20
C ASP A 326 -2.64 3.19 -20.14
N SER A 327 -2.42 3.40 -21.48
CA SER A 327 -2.45 2.35 -22.50
C SER A 327 -1.04 1.93 -22.93
N GLY A 328 -0.92 0.72 -23.46
CA GLY A 328 0.31 0.18 -24.03
C GLY A 328 1.23 -0.48 -23.01
N ILE A 329 2.52 -0.17 -23.03
CA ILE A 329 3.53 -0.80 -22.15
C ILE A 329 4.09 0.24 -21.22
N SER A 330 4.05 -0.03 -19.92
CA SER A 330 4.61 0.82 -18.88
C SER A 330 5.50 0.01 -17.94
N VAL A 331 6.45 0.68 -17.32
CA VAL A 331 7.26 0.12 -16.23
C VAL A 331 7.09 0.99 -14.99
N PHE A 332 7.30 0.37 -13.84
CA PHE A 332 7.40 1.08 -12.58
C PHE A 332 8.53 0.50 -11.73
N SER A 333 9.04 1.31 -10.82
CA SER A 333 9.94 0.87 -9.77
C SER A 333 9.82 1.77 -8.56
N ARG A 334 9.89 1.18 -7.35
CA ARG A 334 10.03 1.89 -6.09
C ARG A 334 11.26 1.36 -5.38
N ALA A 335 12.10 2.25 -4.85
CA ALA A 335 13.30 1.89 -4.10
C ALA A 335 13.42 2.72 -2.84
N GLY A 336 13.97 2.13 -1.78
CA GLY A 336 14.20 2.82 -0.52
C GLY A 336 15.38 2.26 0.25
N ILE A 337 16.00 3.12 1.08
CA ILE A 337 17.10 2.75 1.97
C ILE A 337 16.86 3.33 3.37
N SER A 338 17.33 2.62 4.39
CA SER A 338 17.28 3.05 5.78
C SER A 338 18.51 2.59 6.57
N ALA A 339 18.71 3.14 7.77
CA ALA A 339 19.86 2.83 8.62
C ALA A 339 19.82 1.36 9.10
N PRO A 340 20.87 0.55 8.85
CA PRO A 340 20.85 -0.89 9.13
C PRO A 340 21.05 -1.25 10.59
N ASP A 341 21.50 -0.31 11.44
CA ASP A 341 21.81 -0.53 12.85
C ASP A 341 20.59 -0.63 13.76
N ARG A 342 19.43 -0.13 13.28
CA ARG A 342 18.17 -0.04 14.04
C ARG A 342 16.93 -0.50 13.26
N ASN A 343 17.07 -0.76 12.00
CA ASN A 343 15.96 -1.18 11.13
C ASN A 343 16.18 -2.61 10.66
N PRO A 344 15.18 -3.51 10.74
CA PRO A 344 15.28 -4.86 10.23
C PRO A 344 15.43 -4.92 8.71
N VAL A 345 14.78 -4.02 7.94
CA VAL A 345 14.89 -3.92 6.49
C VAL A 345 15.73 -2.69 6.12
N ALA A 346 16.90 -2.89 5.52
CA ALA A 346 17.81 -1.80 5.17
C ALA A 346 17.68 -1.30 3.74
N PHE A 347 17.22 -2.17 2.82
CA PHE A 347 17.01 -1.83 1.41
C PHE A 347 15.74 -2.50 0.90
N TYR A 348 15.00 -1.76 0.07
CA TYR A 348 13.79 -2.18 -0.63
C TYR A 348 13.87 -1.82 -2.08
N LEU A 349 13.43 -2.71 -2.96
CA LEU A 349 13.28 -2.47 -4.39
C LEU A 349 12.11 -3.31 -4.91
N ASP A 350 11.12 -2.65 -5.49
CA ASP A 350 10.14 -3.34 -6.32
C ASP A 350 10.05 -2.73 -7.70
N GLY A 351 9.39 -3.46 -8.58
CA GLY A 351 9.17 -2.98 -9.93
C GLY A 351 8.45 -4.00 -10.79
N GLY A 352 8.11 -3.57 -11.98
CA GLY A 352 7.45 -4.43 -12.94
C GLY A 352 7.24 -3.79 -14.29
N ILE A 353 6.80 -4.63 -15.21
CA ILE A 353 6.33 -4.25 -16.55
C ILE A 353 4.84 -4.55 -16.64
N VAL A 354 4.09 -3.60 -17.17
CA VAL A 354 2.62 -3.65 -17.30
C VAL A 354 2.25 -3.48 -18.76
N PHE A 355 1.45 -4.39 -19.28
CA PHE A 355 0.86 -4.38 -20.62
C PHE A 355 -0.63 -4.05 -20.47
N SER A 356 -1.05 -2.84 -20.82
CA SER A 356 -2.43 -2.35 -20.69
C SER A 356 -3.10 -2.30 -22.07
N GLY A 357 -4.24 -2.99 -22.22
CA GLY A 357 -5.00 -3.02 -23.48
C GLY A 357 -4.31 -3.75 -24.62
N MET A 358 -3.32 -4.60 -24.32
CA MET A 358 -2.52 -5.32 -25.33
C MET A 358 -3.04 -6.74 -25.60
N VAL A 359 -4.03 -7.20 -24.87
CA VAL A 359 -4.67 -8.51 -25.07
C VAL A 359 -5.70 -8.40 -26.21
N PRO A 360 -5.61 -9.20 -27.31
CA PRO A 360 -6.54 -9.11 -28.41
C PRO A 360 -8.01 -9.26 -27.99
N GLY A 361 -8.86 -8.30 -28.40
CA GLY A 361 -10.27 -8.28 -28.02
C GLY A 361 -10.59 -7.86 -26.58
N ARG A 362 -9.56 -7.49 -25.80
CA ARG A 362 -9.68 -7.12 -24.37
C ARG A 362 -8.92 -5.80 -24.10
N PRO A 363 -9.46 -4.65 -24.56
CA PRO A 363 -8.75 -3.36 -24.48
C PRO A 363 -8.60 -2.82 -23.04
N ASP A 364 -9.40 -3.30 -22.10
CA ASP A 364 -9.41 -2.84 -20.71
C ASP A 364 -8.61 -3.76 -19.78
N ASP A 365 -8.08 -4.87 -20.31
CA ASP A 365 -7.33 -5.82 -19.51
C ASP A 365 -5.86 -5.43 -19.38
N LYS A 366 -5.24 -5.90 -18.28
CA LYS A 366 -3.81 -5.69 -18.04
C LYS A 366 -3.11 -7.02 -17.74
N VAL A 367 -1.87 -7.13 -18.19
CA VAL A 367 -0.93 -8.21 -17.80
C VAL A 367 0.26 -7.58 -17.15
N ALA A 368 0.75 -8.14 -16.05
CA ALA A 368 1.95 -7.64 -15.39
C ALA A 368 2.88 -8.77 -14.95
N ALA A 369 4.18 -8.52 -15.05
CA ALA A 369 5.23 -9.29 -14.40
C ALA A 369 5.96 -8.36 -13.44
N THR A 370 6.08 -8.77 -12.16
CA THR A 370 6.57 -7.92 -11.09
C THR A 370 7.52 -8.64 -10.18
N PHE A 371 8.36 -7.88 -9.49
CA PHE A 371 9.20 -8.38 -8.41
C PHE A 371 9.13 -7.42 -7.22
N LEU A 372 9.37 -7.96 -6.02
CA LEU A 372 9.41 -7.23 -4.76
C LEU A 372 10.52 -7.81 -3.91
N TYR A 373 11.60 -7.04 -3.74
CA TYR A 373 12.82 -7.44 -3.05
C TYR A 373 13.04 -6.60 -1.80
N SER A 374 13.35 -7.24 -0.69
CA SER A 374 13.67 -6.59 0.57
C SER A 374 14.91 -7.23 1.20
N SER A 375 15.93 -6.42 1.47
CA SER A 375 17.16 -6.89 2.11
C SER A 375 17.11 -6.67 3.62
N ILE A 376 17.36 -7.71 4.36
CA ILE A 376 17.55 -7.63 5.81
C ILE A 376 18.81 -6.82 6.12
N SER A 377 18.81 -6.13 7.24
CA SER A 377 19.94 -5.31 7.64
C SER A 377 21.19 -6.16 7.92
N ARG A 378 22.35 -5.60 7.58
CA ARG A 378 23.64 -6.25 7.85
C ARG A 378 23.89 -6.51 9.34
N ASP A 379 23.34 -5.69 10.22
CA ASP A 379 23.50 -5.83 11.68
C ASP A 379 22.63 -6.97 12.21
N ALA A 380 21.41 -7.16 11.68
CA ALA A 380 20.59 -8.33 11.99
C ALA A 380 21.26 -9.63 11.49
N ALA A 381 21.79 -9.65 10.28
CA ALA A 381 22.54 -10.79 9.74
C ALA A 381 23.85 -11.05 10.53
N ALA A 382 24.49 -10.00 11.06
CA ALA A 382 25.67 -10.13 11.92
C ALA A 382 25.30 -10.73 13.28
N LEU A 383 24.15 -10.34 13.86
CA LEU A 383 23.65 -10.96 15.09
C LEU A 383 23.43 -12.47 14.91
N ASP A 384 22.87 -12.92 13.78
CA ASP A 384 22.69 -14.35 13.50
C ASP A 384 24.03 -15.08 13.44
N ARG A 385 25.07 -14.47 12.84
CA ARG A 385 26.44 -15.02 12.85
C ARG A 385 27.06 -15.05 14.25
N ASP A 386 26.83 -14.01 15.04
CA ASP A 386 27.29 -13.97 16.43
C ASP A 386 26.63 -15.11 17.24
N MET A 387 25.31 -15.35 17.06
CA MET A 387 24.61 -16.46 17.71
C MET A 387 25.25 -17.82 17.38
N ILE A 388 25.58 -18.06 16.10
CA ILE A 388 26.28 -19.29 15.70
C ILE A 388 27.66 -19.37 16.39
N ALA A 389 28.41 -18.28 16.39
CA ALA A 389 29.75 -18.23 16.96
C ALA A 389 29.77 -18.51 18.48
N PHE A 390 28.81 -17.97 19.23
CA PHE A 390 28.73 -18.13 20.68
C PHE A 390 28.06 -19.45 21.11
N THR A 391 27.09 -19.94 20.35
CA THR A 391 26.37 -21.17 20.72
C THR A 391 26.96 -22.44 20.09
N GLY A 392 27.70 -22.32 18.99
CA GLY A 392 28.14 -23.45 18.17
C GLY A 392 27.00 -24.16 17.42
N ILE A 393 25.76 -23.64 17.47
CA ILE A 393 24.58 -24.24 16.84
C ILE A 393 24.37 -23.61 15.48
N PRO A 394 24.48 -24.37 14.37
CA PRO A 394 24.16 -23.86 13.03
C PRO A 394 22.69 -23.43 12.95
N GLN A 395 22.44 -22.26 12.39
CA GLN A 395 21.10 -21.76 12.09
C GLN A 395 21.11 -20.93 10.80
N PRO A 396 19.96 -20.72 10.15
CA PRO A 396 19.86 -19.80 9.03
C PRO A 396 20.36 -18.40 9.38
N ILE A 397 21.02 -17.75 8.43
CA ILE A 397 21.42 -16.36 8.54
C ILE A 397 20.45 -15.56 7.68
N ARG A 398 19.82 -14.54 8.27
CA ARG A 398 18.90 -13.67 7.55
C ARG A 398 19.62 -12.89 6.44
N ASP A 399 18.97 -12.77 5.29
CA ASP A 399 19.55 -12.12 4.11
C ASP A 399 18.51 -11.25 3.34
N TYR A 400 17.60 -11.83 2.58
CA TYR A 400 16.59 -11.12 1.80
C TYR A 400 15.31 -11.94 1.65
N GLU A 401 14.22 -11.27 1.27
CA GLU A 401 13.03 -11.91 0.73
C GLU A 401 12.74 -11.33 -0.66
N LEU A 402 12.43 -12.21 -1.64
CA LEU A 402 12.06 -11.82 -3.00
C LEU A 402 10.75 -12.49 -3.39
N ASN A 403 9.75 -11.68 -3.77
CA ASN A 403 8.49 -12.15 -4.34
C ASN A 403 8.46 -11.83 -5.83
N LEU A 404 8.35 -12.84 -6.69
CA LEU A 404 8.08 -12.69 -8.12
C LEU A 404 6.60 -12.95 -8.37
N ALA A 405 5.94 -12.11 -9.18
CA ALA A 405 4.53 -12.32 -9.50
C ALA A 405 4.23 -12.14 -10.99
N LEU A 406 3.30 -12.98 -11.47
CA LEU A 406 2.63 -12.85 -12.75
C LEU A 406 1.15 -12.61 -12.50
N VAL A 407 0.60 -11.59 -13.13
CA VAL A 407 -0.76 -11.10 -12.87
C VAL A 407 -1.50 -10.88 -14.18
N TYR A 408 -2.73 -11.37 -14.26
CA TYR A 408 -3.67 -11.01 -15.31
C TYR A 408 -4.86 -10.30 -14.67
N HIS A 409 -5.10 -9.04 -15.03
CA HIS A 409 -6.20 -8.24 -14.53
C HIS A 409 -7.25 -8.10 -15.61
N ALA A 410 -8.35 -8.83 -15.49
CA ALA A 410 -9.46 -8.86 -16.42
C ALA A 410 -10.58 -7.94 -15.97
N GLN A 411 -10.93 -6.96 -16.80
CA GLN A 411 -12.15 -6.17 -16.60
C GLN A 411 -13.35 -6.92 -17.19
N ILE A 412 -14.25 -7.37 -16.33
CA ILE A 412 -15.43 -8.15 -16.75
C ILE A 412 -16.51 -7.20 -17.27
N VAL A 413 -16.80 -6.16 -16.51
CA VAL A 413 -17.61 -5.00 -16.87
C VAL A 413 -17.06 -3.78 -16.14
N PRO A 414 -17.41 -2.55 -16.50
CA PRO A 414 -17.04 -1.38 -15.69
C PRO A 414 -17.37 -1.61 -14.21
N GLY A 415 -16.38 -1.42 -13.34
CA GLY A 415 -16.52 -1.61 -11.89
C GLY A 415 -16.46 -3.05 -11.38
N TRP A 416 -16.24 -4.05 -12.24
CA TRP A 416 -15.97 -5.42 -11.80
C TRP A 416 -14.77 -6.01 -12.52
N THR A 417 -13.78 -6.41 -11.75
CA THR A 417 -12.56 -7.04 -12.24
C THR A 417 -12.31 -8.38 -11.58
N ILE A 418 -11.65 -9.29 -12.31
CA ILE A 418 -11.12 -10.56 -11.79
C ILE A 418 -9.63 -10.62 -12.09
N GLN A 419 -8.82 -11.01 -11.10
CA GLN A 419 -7.37 -10.98 -11.20
C GLN A 419 -6.78 -12.31 -10.70
N PRO A 420 -6.56 -13.32 -11.59
CA PRO A 420 -5.67 -14.43 -11.29
C PRO A 420 -4.23 -13.94 -11.20
N ALA A 421 -3.50 -14.50 -10.24
CA ALA A 421 -2.09 -14.23 -10.02
C ALA A 421 -1.34 -15.48 -9.55
N PHE A 422 -0.04 -15.52 -9.83
CA PHE A 422 0.89 -16.49 -9.31
C PHE A 422 2.05 -15.76 -8.66
N HIS A 423 2.43 -16.17 -7.45
CA HIS A 423 3.56 -15.65 -6.70
C HIS A 423 4.54 -16.76 -6.40
N TYR A 424 5.83 -16.44 -6.50
CA TYR A 424 6.90 -17.30 -6.00
C TYR A 424 7.77 -16.49 -5.04
N VAL A 425 7.84 -16.93 -3.79
CA VAL A 425 8.53 -16.24 -2.71
C VAL A 425 9.80 -16.98 -2.36
N PHE A 426 10.94 -16.35 -2.59
CA PHE A 426 12.25 -16.82 -2.18
C PHE A 426 12.57 -16.31 -0.78
N HIS A 427 13.17 -17.16 0.05
CA HIS A 427 13.61 -16.86 1.41
C HIS A 427 12.52 -16.16 2.25
N PRO A 428 11.34 -16.79 2.45
CA PRO A 428 10.29 -16.22 3.28
C PRO A 428 10.80 -15.75 4.64
N GLY A 429 10.36 -14.56 5.08
CA GLY A 429 10.84 -13.94 6.31
C GLY A 429 12.29 -13.45 6.27
N GLY A 430 12.92 -13.43 5.08
CA GLY A 430 14.34 -13.11 4.92
C GLY A 430 15.24 -14.24 5.38
N ASN A 431 14.89 -15.49 5.10
CA ASN A 431 15.64 -16.71 5.46
C ASN A 431 15.66 -17.01 6.96
N ILE A 432 14.53 -16.71 7.67
CA ILE A 432 14.41 -17.04 9.10
C ILE A 432 14.24 -18.54 9.34
N PRO A 433 14.57 -19.05 10.56
CA PRO A 433 14.26 -20.42 10.95
C PRO A 433 12.76 -20.72 10.82
N ASP A 434 12.44 -21.92 10.30
CA ASP A 434 11.07 -22.42 10.24
C ASP A 434 10.58 -22.78 11.65
N PRO A 435 9.54 -22.11 12.18
CA PRO A 435 9.02 -22.39 13.52
C PRO A 435 8.42 -23.80 13.67
N ASN A 436 8.10 -24.46 12.57
CA ASN A 436 7.54 -25.83 12.55
C ASN A 436 8.62 -26.91 12.38
N SER A 437 9.89 -26.54 12.17
CA SER A 437 10.99 -27.50 12.02
C SER A 437 11.63 -27.85 13.36
N ALA A 438 11.87 -29.12 13.61
CA ALA A 438 12.60 -29.58 14.77
C ALA A 438 14.12 -29.24 14.69
N LEU A 439 14.63 -28.98 13.50
CA LEU A 439 16.00 -28.55 13.24
C LEU A 439 15.99 -27.08 12.83
N PRO A 440 17.07 -26.33 13.07
CA PRO A 440 17.18 -24.92 12.67
C PRO A 440 17.38 -24.80 11.14
N ALA A 441 16.35 -25.18 10.37
CA ALA A 441 16.28 -25.03 8.92
C ALA A 441 15.49 -23.75 8.56
N ALA A 442 15.85 -23.11 7.46
CA ALA A 442 15.09 -21.96 6.96
C ALA A 442 13.69 -22.37 6.44
N ILE A 443 12.76 -21.44 6.49
CA ILE A 443 11.46 -21.59 5.80
C ILE A 443 11.76 -21.81 4.31
N LYS A 444 11.09 -22.79 3.70
CA LYS A 444 11.26 -23.11 2.27
C LYS A 444 10.63 -22.06 1.39
N ASP A 445 11.17 -21.84 0.21
CA ASP A 445 10.55 -21.02 -0.83
C ASP A 445 9.11 -21.46 -1.06
N ALA A 446 8.21 -20.49 -1.27
CA ALA A 446 6.78 -20.75 -1.36
C ALA A 446 6.20 -20.42 -2.74
N ALA A 447 5.21 -21.21 -3.17
CA ALA A 447 4.47 -20.98 -4.40
C ALA A 447 2.99 -20.74 -4.09
N VAL A 448 2.46 -19.56 -4.44
CA VAL A 448 1.10 -19.15 -4.13
C VAL A 448 0.31 -18.84 -5.41
N PHE A 449 -0.84 -19.49 -5.57
CA PHE A 449 -1.86 -19.09 -6.55
C PHE A 449 -2.90 -18.22 -5.87
N ALA A 450 -3.35 -17.20 -6.58
CA ALA A 450 -4.34 -16.26 -6.09
C ALA A 450 -5.38 -15.93 -7.17
N VAL A 451 -6.62 -15.71 -6.73
CA VAL A 451 -7.66 -15.09 -7.55
C VAL A 451 -8.32 -14.00 -6.72
N ARG A 452 -8.27 -12.77 -7.23
CA ARG A 452 -8.96 -11.61 -6.62
C ARG A 452 -10.16 -11.22 -7.49
N SER A 453 -11.27 -10.86 -6.86
CA SER A 453 -12.41 -10.16 -7.47
C SER A 453 -12.58 -8.81 -6.78
N VAL A 454 -12.71 -7.75 -7.56
CA VAL A 454 -13.01 -6.40 -7.05
C VAL A 454 -14.28 -5.89 -7.70
N ILE A 455 -15.23 -5.46 -6.86
CA ILE A 455 -16.49 -4.84 -7.30
C ILE A 455 -16.54 -3.44 -6.68
N THR A 456 -16.62 -2.42 -7.53
CA THR A 456 -16.78 -1.01 -7.14
C THR A 456 -18.19 -0.53 -7.47
N TYR A 457 -18.90 0.01 -6.46
CA TYR A 457 -20.24 0.56 -6.61
C TYR A 457 -20.30 2.03 -6.21
#